data_af3239e91e2fbbd9fd520627d80b8d3a
#
_entry.id   af3239e91e2fbbd9fd520627d80b8d3a
#
_cell.length_a   1.000
_cell.length_b   1.000
_cell.length_c   1.000
_cell.angle_alpha   90.00
_cell.angle_beta   90.00
_cell.angle_gamma   90.00
#
_symmetry.space_group_name_H-M   'P 1'
#
loop_
_entity.id
_entity.type
_entity.pdbx_description
1 polymer ?
#
loop_
_entity_poly.entity_id
_entity_poly.type
_entity_poly.pdbx_seq_one_letter_code
_entity_poly.pdbx_strand_id
1 'polypeptide(L)'
;MSYLFFYVPIRSNNLWLFDDRFMAYDKIFSDKQIKEIFPELSKNIDRPDILSIVSNTYEKEDITDIVIIELKKPDDKITPARAEEQLIDYASYVNSSRQENKIRVWTYAFLKFNDEIENKLKRKSYNQIPTHSQYPIYYRYWEEPNTIINFIDYKSLAFDADTRNKTFIKILNDNI
;
A
#
# COMPACT_ATOMS: atom_id res chain seq x y z
N MET A 1 3.38 0.10 -15.93
CA MET A 1 2.59 1.30 -16.25
C MET A 1 2.30 2.01 -14.92
N SER A 2 3.13 3.00 -14.59
CA SER A 2 3.19 3.65 -13.26
C SER A 2 2.17 4.77 -13.18
N TYR A 3 0.95 4.52 -12.74
CA TYR A 3 -0.09 5.56 -12.66
C TYR A 3 -0.68 5.76 -11.25
N LEU A 4 -0.03 5.25 -10.19
CA LEU A 4 -0.43 5.59 -8.82
C LEU A 4 0.09 6.96 -8.36
N PHE A 5 0.99 7.54 -9.12
CA PHE A 5 1.50 8.89 -8.90
C PHE A 5 1.00 9.77 -10.03
N PHE A 6 -0.22 10.26 -9.90
CA PHE A 6 -0.71 11.27 -10.84
C PHE A 6 0.02 12.57 -10.59
N TYR A 7 0.96 12.84 -11.46
CA TYR A 7 1.45 14.21 -11.69
C TYR A 7 0.32 14.98 -12.36
N VAL A 8 -0.50 15.64 -11.58
CA VAL A 8 -1.40 16.66 -12.11
C VAL A 8 -0.64 17.97 -11.97
N PRO A 9 -0.21 18.61 -13.07
CA PRO A 9 0.39 19.92 -12.98
C PRO A 9 -0.69 20.96 -12.72
N ILE A 10 -1.22 21.02 -11.52
CA ILE A 10 -1.87 22.22 -11.02
C ILE A 10 -0.71 23.10 -10.57
N ARG A 11 -0.10 23.83 -11.52
CA ARG A 11 1.01 24.74 -11.26
C ARG A 11 2.06 24.15 -10.30
N SER A 12 2.59 22.96 -10.64
CA SER A 12 3.68 22.26 -9.95
C SER A 12 3.42 21.60 -8.58
N ASN A 13 2.20 21.37 -8.15
CA ASN A 13 1.96 20.64 -6.92
C ASN A 13 1.67 19.16 -7.18
N ASN A 14 2.51 18.28 -6.63
CA ASN A 14 2.27 16.85 -6.64
C ASN A 14 1.14 16.53 -5.65
N LEU A 15 0.02 16.04 -6.15
CA LEU A 15 -1.08 15.57 -5.33
C LEU A 15 -0.97 14.06 -5.13
N TRP A 16 -0.94 13.62 -3.88
CA TRP A 16 -0.85 12.22 -3.55
C TRP A 16 -2.20 11.50 -3.65
N LEU A 17 -2.20 10.35 -4.29
CA LEU A 17 -3.36 9.46 -4.31
C LEU A 17 -3.39 8.57 -3.06
N PHE A 18 -2.24 8.28 -2.49
CA PHE A 18 -2.03 7.32 -1.42
C PHE A 18 -1.61 7.98 -0.11
N ASP A 19 -1.24 7.24 0.90
CA ASP A 19 -0.91 7.70 2.25
C ASP A 19 0.30 8.64 2.30
N ASP A 20 0.15 9.78 2.96
CA ASP A 20 1.18 10.83 3.06
C ASP A 20 2.45 10.34 3.75
N ARG A 21 2.36 9.30 4.58
CA ARG A 21 3.51 8.69 5.27
C ARG A 21 4.58 8.17 4.31
N PHE A 22 4.20 7.89 3.07
CA PHE A 22 5.08 7.30 2.05
C PHE A 22 5.41 8.28 0.93
N MET A 23 5.20 9.58 1.15
CA MET A 23 5.53 10.64 0.17
C MET A 23 7.02 10.70 -0.14
N ALA A 24 7.87 10.48 0.86
CA ALA A 24 9.32 10.46 0.70
C ALA A 24 9.79 9.01 0.60
N TYR A 25 10.05 8.54 -0.59
CA TYR A 25 10.61 7.21 -0.84
C TYR A 25 11.99 7.32 -1.49
N ASP A 26 12.88 6.39 -1.15
CA ASP A 26 14.21 6.32 -1.75
C ASP A 26 14.15 5.61 -3.11
N LYS A 27 13.35 4.55 -3.18
CA LYS A 27 13.22 3.73 -4.39
C LYS A 27 11.78 3.26 -4.55
N ILE A 28 11.33 3.23 -5.81
CA ILE A 28 10.06 2.64 -6.20
C ILE A 28 10.27 1.70 -7.39
N PHE A 29 9.65 0.55 -7.31
CA PHE A 29 9.69 -0.48 -8.35
C PHE A 29 8.26 -0.82 -8.77
N SER A 30 8.05 -1.02 -10.07
CA SER A 30 6.79 -1.45 -10.64
C SER A 30 7.02 -2.69 -11.48
N ASP A 31 6.22 -3.74 -11.24
CA ASP A 31 6.26 -5.02 -11.96
C ASP A 31 7.68 -5.64 -12.03
N LYS A 32 8.43 -5.54 -10.94
CA LYS A 32 9.76 -6.12 -10.79
C LYS A 32 9.70 -7.38 -9.94
N GLN A 33 10.50 -8.40 -10.33
CA GLN A 33 10.64 -9.59 -9.51
C GLN A 33 11.34 -9.24 -8.18
N ILE A 34 10.89 -9.83 -7.09
CA ILE A 34 11.47 -9.58 -5.76
C ILE A 34 12.98 -9.84 -5.76
N LYS A 35 13.46 -10.87 -6.46
CA LYS A 35 14.90 -11.16 -6.61
C LYS A 35 15.71 -10.08 -7.33
N GLU A 36 15.06 -9.25 -8.14
CA GLU A 36 15.73 -8.13 -8.81
C GLU A 36 15.92 -6.95 -7.86
N ILE A 37 15.07 -6.87 -6.82
CA ILE A 37 15.10 -5.83 -5.80
C ILE A 37 15.96 -6.26 -4.62
N PHE A 38 15.86 -7.53 -4.23
CA PHE A 38 16.59 -8.17 -3.15
C PHE A 38 17.36 -9.38 -3.71
N PRO A 39 18.60 -9.19 -4.18
CA PRO A 39 19.40 -10.24 -4.83
C PRO A 39 19.65 -11.48 -3.98
N GLU A 40 19.64 -11.34 -2.65
CA GLU A 40 19.74 -12.43 -1.69
C GLU A 40 18.57 -13.44 -1.80
N LEU A 41 17.44 -13.00 -2.34
CA LEU A 41 16.25 -13.84 -2.59
C LEU A 41 16.25 -14.41 -4.02
N SER A 42 17.36 -14.93 -4.47
CA SER A 42 17.64 -15.29 -5.88
C SER A 42 16.65 -16.26 -6.53
N LYS A 43 15.88 -17.01 -5.75
CA LYS A 43 14.88 -17.96 -6.25
C LYS A 43 13.47 -17.34 -6.37
N ASN A 44 13.25 -16.16 -5.83
CA ASN A 44 11.94 -15.56 -5.80
C ASN A 44 11.62 -14.82 -7.10
N ILE A 45 10.62 -15.31 -7.83
CA ILE A 45 10.16 -14.77 -9.11
C ILE A 45 8.84 -13.98 -8.98
N ASP A 46 8.30 -13.88 -7.77
CA ASP A 46 7.06 -13.16 -7.52
C ASP A 46 7.24 -11.67 -7.78
N ARG A 47 6.17 -11.04 -8.26
CA ARG A 47 6.17 -9.66 -8.72
C ARG A 47 5.01 -8.91 -8.09
N PRO A 48 5.25 -8.09 -7.07
CA PRO A 48 4.25 -7.12 -6.64
C PRO A 48 4.04 -6.08 -7.74
N ASP A 49 2.83 -5.58 -7.87
CA ASP A 49 2.55 -4.51 -8.83
C ASP A 49 3.39 -3.26 -8.53
N ILE A 50 3.51 -2.90 -7.24
CA ILE A 50 4.39 -1.84 -6.79
C ILE A 50 5.06 -2.22 -5.48
N LEU A 51 6.36 -1.94 -5.38
CA LEU A 51 7.14 -2.00 -4.16
C LEU A 51 7.91 -0.70 -3.97
N SER A 52 7.77 -0.09 -2.81
CA SER A 52 8.48 1.14 -2.43
C SER A 52 9.32 0.91 -1.19
N ILE A 53 10.51 1.50 -1.17
CA ILE A 53 11.43 1.47 -0.05
C ILE A 53 11.57 2.89 0.47
N VAL A 54 11.33 3.07 1.77
CA VAL A 54 11.42 4.34 2.49
C VAL A 54 12.39 4.15 3.64
N SER A 55 13.57 4.75 3.55
CA SER A 55 14.55 4.70 4.63
C SER A 55 14.37 5.90 5.56
N ASN A 56 14.00 5.64 6.79
CA ASN A 56 13.87 6.68 7.81
C ASN A 56 15.15 6.71 8.66
N THR A 57 16.01 7.68 8.40
CA THR A 57 17.26 7.90 9.14
C THR A 57 17.07 8.85 10.33
N TYR A 58 15.96 8.75 11.06
CA TYR A 58 15.74 9.58 12.24
C TYR A 58 16.22 8.86 13.51
N GLU A 59 17.19 9.49 14.19
CA GLU A 59 17.64 9.20 15.55
C GLU A 59 18.07 7.74 15.85
N LYS A 60 19.28 7.36 15.46
CA LYS A 60 20.02 6.15 15.92
C LYS A 60 19.44 4.76 15.60
N GLU A 61 18.25 4.65 15.04
CA GLU A 61 17.71 3.38 14.60
C GLU A 61 17.40 3.47 13.09
N ASP A 62 18.16 2.77 12.29
CA ASP A 62 17.90 2.62 10.86
C ASP A 62 16.66 1.73 10.65
N ILE A 63 15.49 2.36 10.58
CA ILE A 63 14.24 1.68 10.27
C ILE A 63 13.97 1.86 8.77
N THR A 64 13.75 0.75 8.09
CA THR A 64 13.33 0.76 6.69
C THR A 64 11.86 0.37 6.58
N ASP A 65 11.04 1.25 6.04
CA ASP A 65 9.67 0.94 5.67
C ASP A 65 9.62 0.40 4.23
N ILE A 66 8.99 -0.75 4.05
CA ILE A 66 8.74 -1.33 2.73
C ILE A 66 7.24 -1.37 2.51
N VAL A 67 6.81 -0.72 1.45
CA VAL A 67 5.40 -0.66 1.05
C VAL A 67 5.19 -1.54 -0.16
N ILE A 68 4.28 -2.49 -0.04
CA ILE A 68 3.92 -3.43 -1.12
C ILE A 68 2.47 -3.19 -1.50
N ILE A 69 2.22 -2.96 -2.77
CA ILE A 69 0.89 -2.70 -3.29
C ILE A 69 0.55 -3.73 -4.37
N GLU A 70 -0.61 -4.31 -4.25
CA GLU A 70 -1.21 -5.23 -5.20
C GLU A 70 -2.52 -4.64 -5.74
N LEU A 71 -2.62 -4.56 -7.05
CA LEU A 71 -3.78 -3.99 -7.76
C LEU A 71 -4.59 -5.11 -8.39
N LYS A 72 -5.83 -5.29 -7.96
CA LYS A 72 -6.71 -6.30 -8.54
C LYS A 72 -7.67 -5.64 -9.53
N LYS A 73 -7.69 -6.13 -10.76
CA LYS A 73 -8.62 -5.60 -11.78
C LYS A 73 -10.05 -5.67 -11.27
N PRO A 74 -10.88 -4.64 -11.54
CA PRO A 74 -12.26 -4.59 -11.05
C PRO A 74 -13.14 -5.78 -11.46
N ASP A 75 -12.81 -6.44 -12.57
CA ASP A 75 -13.56 -7.58 -13.11
C ASP A 75 -12.94 -8.93 -12.77
N ASP A 76 -11.81 -8.95 -12.06
CA ASP A 76 -11.21 -10.20 -11.61
C ASP A 76 -12.06 -10.83 -10.51
N LYS A 77 -12.38 -12.12 -10.67
CA LYS A 77 -13.03 -12.93 -9.64
C LYS A 77 -12.09 -13.31 -8.49
N ILE A 78 -11.11 -12.46 -8.21
CA ILE A 78 -10.13 -12.71 -7.16
C ILE A 78 -10.80 -12.51 -5.81
N THR A 79 -10.66 -13.52 -4.97
CA THR A 79 -11.16 -13.45 -3.61
C THR A 79 -10.16 -12.68 -2.73
N PRO A 80 -10.64 -12.00 -1.67
CA PRO A 80 -9.74 -11.39 -0.68
C PRO A 80 -8.71 -12.38 -0.12
N ALA A 81 -9.08 -13.68 -0.01
CA ALA A 81 -8.18 -14.72 0.48
C ALA A 81 -6.91 -14.87 -0.39
N ARG A 82 -7.05 -14.85 -1.71
CA ARG A 82 -5.90 -14.96 -2.61
C ARG A 82 -5.02 -13.72 -2.59
N ALA A 83 -5.63 -12.53 -2.50
CA ALA A 83 -4.85 -11.30 -2.35
C ALA A 83 -4.11 -11.26 -1.01
N GLU A 84 -4.76 -11.72 0.08
CA GLU A 84 -4.15 -11.85 1.40
C GLU A 84 -2.93 -12.77 1.37
N GLU A 85 -3.06 -13.97 0.79
CA GLU A 85 -1.99 -14.94 0.65
C GLU A 85 -0.78 -14.35 -0.09
N GLN A 86 -1.01 -13.71 -1.24
CA GLN A 86 0.06 -13.04 -1.98
C GLN A 86 0.78 -11.98 -1.14
N LEU A 87 0.04 -11.13 -0.40
CA LEU A 87 0.64 -10.09 0.42
C LEU A 87 1.42 -10.65 1.61
N ILE A 88 0.95 -11.76 2.20
CA ILE A 88 1.69 -12.49 3.26
C ILE A 88 2.99 -13.04 2.71
N ASP A 89 2.95 -13.68 1.53
CA ASP A 89 4.12 -14.24 0.89
C ASP A 89 5.16 -13.15 0.59
N TYR A 90 4.75 -12.04 -0.01
CA TYR A 90 5.64 -10.90 -0.27
C TYR A 90 6.26 -10.34 1.01
N ALA A 91 5.47 -10.16 2.06
CA ALA A 91 5.97 -9.67 3.34
C ALA A 91 6.95 -10.65 3.98
N SER A 92 6.68 -11.97 3.89
CA SER A 92 7.56 -13.01 4.40
C SER A 92 8.91 -13.00 3.68
N TYR A 93 8.91 -12.86 2.37
CA TYR A 93 10.14 -12.78 1.58
C TYR A 93 10.96 -11.55 1.96
N VAL A 94 10.32 -10.39 2.02
CA VAL A 94 11.00 -9.14 2.37
C VAL A 94 11.58 -9.19 3.78
N ASN A 95 10.84 -9.70 4.76
CA ASN A 95 11.33 -9.83 6.13
C ASN A 95 12.50 -10.82 6.25
N SER A 96 12.55 -11.85 5.38
CA SER A 96 13.67 -12.80 5.37
C SER A 96 14.95 -12.27 4.72
N SER A 97 14.85 -11.19 3.94
CA SER A 97 15.98 -10.67 3.15
C SER A 97 16.99 -9.85 3.95
N ARG A 98 16.62 -9.32 5.12
CA ARG A 98 17.49 -8.44 5.91
C ARG A 98 17.49 -8.82 7.37
N GLN A 99 18.59 -9.43 7.84
CA GLN A 99 18.75 -9.85 9.24
C GLN A 99 19.19 -8.73 10.20
N GLU A 100 19.75 -7.62 9.69
CA GLU A 100 20.42 -6.62 10.53
C GLU A 100 19.64 -5.31 10.71
N ASN A 101 18.67 -4.99 9.85
CA ASN A 101 17.92 -3.74 9.93
C ASN A 101 16.49 -3.99 10.37
N LYS A 102 15.96 -3.10 11.21
CA LYS A 102 14.54 -3.11 11.55
C LYS A 102 13.71 -2.79 10.30
N ILE A 103 13.00 -3.78 9.77
CA ILE A 103 12.09 -3.62 8.63
C ILE A 103 10.66 -3.58 9.15
N ARG A 104 9.88 -2.63 8.64
CA ARG A 104 8.43 -2.62 8.78
C ARG A 104 7.82 -2.79 7.40
N VAL A 105 6.95 -3.77 7.26
CA VAL A 105 6.30 -4.05 5.98
C VAL A 105 4.85 -3.60 6.05
N TRP A 106 4.45 -2.79 5.08
CA TRP A 106 3.10 -2.28 4.90
C TRP A 106 2.54 -2.84 3.61
N THR A 107 1.46 -3.59 3.68
CA THR A 107 0.89 -4.21 2.49
C THR A 107 -0.51 -3.70 2.20
N TYR A 108 -0.81 -3.49 0.92
CA TYR A 108 -2.07 -2.93 0.45
C TYR A 108 -2.60 -3.72 -0.74
N ALA A 109 -3.84 -4.15 -0.69
CA ALA A 109 -4.58 -4.66 -1.83
C ALA A 109 -5.68 -3.67 -2.22
N PHE A 110 -5.61 -3.17 -3.44
CA PHE A 110 -6.69 -2.36 -4.02
C PHE A 110 -7.56 -3.25 -4.90
N LEU A 111 -8.85 -3.27 -4.61
CA LEU A 111 -9.82 -4.07 -5.35
C LEU A 111 -11.19 -3.40 -5.35
N LYS A 112 -12.07 -3.84 -6.24
CA LYS A 112 -13.46 -3.40 -6.24
C LYS A 112 -14.24 -4.19 -5.18
N PHE A 113 -14.79 -3.52 -4.19
CA PHE A 113 -15.60 -4.15 -3.16
C PHE A 113 -17.02 -4.42 -3.65
N ASN A 114 -17.62 -5.43 -3.04
CA ASN A 114 -19.01 -5.74 -3.02
C ASN A 114 -19.37 -6.38 -1.65
N ASP A 115 -20.63 -6.59 -1.40
CA ASP A 115 -21.11 -7.12 -0.11
C ASP A 115 -20.50 -8.50 0.24
N GLU A 116 -20.22 -9.32 -0.76
CA GLU A 116 -19.58 -10.63 -0.55
C GLU A 116 -18.15 -10.49 -0.03
N ILE A 117 -17.36 -9.60 -0.65
CA ILE A 117 -15.98 -9.29 -0.26
C ILE A 117 -15.97 -8.72 1.16
N GLU A 118 -16.83 -7.74 1.42
CA GLU A 118 -16.94 -7.12 2.73
C GLU A 118 -17.27 -8.13 3.82
N ASN A 119 -18.28 -9.00 3.58
CA ASN A 119 -18.64 -10.06 4.50
C ASN A 119 -17.51 -11.07 4.74
N LYS A 120 -16.71 -11.40 3.71
CA LYS A 120 -15.54 -12.28 3.87
C LYS A 120 -14.47 -11.63 4.75
N LEU A 121 -14.19 -10.35 4.58
CA LEU A 121 -13.22 -9.62 5.40
C LEU A 121 -13.67 -9.54 6.87
N LYS A 122 -14.95 -9.24 7.11
CA LYS A 122 -15.55 -9.25 8.46
C LYS A 122 -15.43 -10.62 9.13
N ARG A 123 -15.74 -11.71 8.41
CA ARG A 123 -15.61 -13.09 8.93
C ARG A 123 -14.16 -13.46 9.27
N LYS A 124 -13.20 -12.88 8.59
CA LYS A 124 -11.76 -13.05 8.86
C LYS A 124 -11.24 -12.14 9.97
N SER A 125 -12.11 -11.44 10.67
CA SER A 125 -11.77 -10.53 11.77
C SER A 125 -10.86 -9.37 11.36
N TYR A 126 -11.05 -8.83 10.14
CA TYR A 126 -10.46 -7.58 9.76
C TYR A 126 -11.11 -6.42 10.50
N ASN A 127 -10.30 -5.54 11.07
CA ASN A 127 -10.76 -4.28 11.64
C ASN A 127 -11.12 -3.28 10.54
N GLN A 128 -11.89 -2.26 10.89
CA GLN A 128 -12.39 -1.27 9.94
C GLN A 128 -11.94 0.13 10.34
N ILE A 129 -11.48 0.89 9.34
CA ILE A 129 -11.28 2.33 9.44
C ILE A 129 -12.37 2.99 8.58
N PRO A 130 -13.27 3.79 9.16
CA PRO A 130 -14.27 4.51 8.39
C PRO A 130 -13.62 5.43 7.35
N THR A 131 -14.21 5.51 6.17
CA THR A 131 -13.84 6.45 5.11
C THR A 131 -15.01 7.39 4.81
N HIS A 132 -14.79 8.40 3.99
CA HIS A 132 -15.86 9.25 3.48
C HIS A 132 -16.68 8.60 2.35
N SER A 133 -16.28 7.38 1.93
CA SER A 133 -16.97 6.63 0.88
C SER A 133 -17.87 5.53 1.44
N GLN A 134 -18.48 4.74 0.55
CA GLN A 134 -19.38 3.64 0.90
C GLN A 134 -18.68 2.54 1.70
N TYR A 135 -17.40 2.26 1.40
CA TYR A 135 -16.67 1.16 2.01
C TYR A 135 -15.55 1.65 2.92
N PRO A 136 -15.41 1.07 4.13
CA PRO A 136 -14.28 1.33 5.01
C PRO A 136 -12.99 0.71 4.45
N ILE A 137 -11.86 1.14 4.99
CA ILE A 137 -10.61 0.39 4.85
C ILE A 137 -10.66 -0.78 5.81
N TYR A 138 -10.35 -1.97 5.33
CA TYR A 138 -10.19 -3.15 6.18
C TYR A 138 -8.72 -3.41 6.41
N TYR A 139 -8.33 -3.62 7.69
CA TYR A 139 -6.95 -3.90 8.03
C TYR A 139 -6.83 -5.01 9.07
N ARG A 140 -5.71 -5.73 9.01
CA ARG A 140 -5.35 -6.74 9.99
C ARG A 140 -3.83 -6.78 10.14
N TYR A 141 -3.37 -6.83 11.40
CA TYR A 141 -1.97 -7.08 11.71
C TYR A 141 -1.70 -8.59 11.74
N TRP A 142 -0.61 -8.99 11.15
CA TRP A 142 -0.08 -10.35 11.17
C TRP A 142 1.26 -10.34 11.89
N GLU A 143 1.36 -11.11 13.00
CA GLU A 143 2.60 -11.21 13.78
C GLU A 143 3.74 -11.82 12.97
N GLU A 144 3.43 -12.86 12.23
CA GLU A 144 4.32 -13.45 11.24
C GLU A 144 3.64 -13.40 9.86
N PRO A 145 4.18 -12.60 8.93
CA PRO A 145 5.54 -12.01 8.83
C PRO A 145 5.69 -10.57 9.36
N ASN A 146 5.08 -10.15 10.43
CA ASN A 146 5.15 -8.78 10.98
C ASN A 146 4.74 -7.71 9.96
N THR A 147 3.50 -7.80 9.51
CA THR A 147 2.96 -6.88 8.50
C THR A 147 1.54 -6.46 8.82
N ILE A 148 1.15 -5.30 8.33
CA ILE A 148 -0.25 -4.87 8.31
C ILE A 148 -0.77 -5.06 6.89
N ILE A 149 -1.82 -5.86 6.74
CA ILE A 149 -2.52 -6.04 5.47
C ILE A 149 -3.71 -5.10 5.45
N ASN A 150 -3.76 -4.27 4.42
CA ASN A 150 -4.86 -3.34 4.18
C ASN A 150 -5.60 -3.72 2.89
N PHE A 151 -6.92 -3.77 2.96
CA PHE A 151 -7.81 -3.89 1.81
C PHE A 151 -8.56 -2.59 1.63
N ILE A 152 -8.47 -2.00 0.45
CA ILE A 152 -9.05 -0.70 0.13
C ILE A 152 -9.84 -0.80 -1.18
N ASP A 153 -11.08 -0.34 -1.15
CA ASP A 153 -11.88 -0.19 -2.37
C ASP A 153 -11.35 0.96 -3.22
N TYR A 154 -11.32 0.79 -4.56
CA TYR A 154 -10.84 1.82 -5.48
C TYR A 154 -11.58 3.16 -5.36
N LYS A 155 -12.89 3.12 -5.09
CA LYS A 155 -13.67 4.36 -4.91
C LYS A 155 -13.31 5.05 -3.60
N SER A 156 -13.07 4.26 -2.53
CA SER A 156 -12.65 4.80 -1.24
C SER A 156 -11.28 5.48 -1.36
N LEU A 157 -10.34 4.84 -2.04
CA LEU A 157 -9.03 5.44 -2.32
C LEU A 157 -9.15 6.78 -3.07
N ALA A 158 -9.92 6.79 -4.16
CA ALA A 158 -10.09 7.99 -4.97
C ALA A 158 -10.81 9.12 -4.20
N PHE A 159 -11.83 8.77 -3.43
CA PHE A 159 -12.61 9.73 -2.66
C PHE A 159 -11.81 10.36 -1.52
N ASP A 160 -11.07 9.54 -0.78
CA ASP A 160 -10.23 10.03 0.32
C ASP A 160 -9.09 10.92 -0.20
N ALA A 161 -8.48 10.54 -1.33
CA ALA A 161 -7.48 11.36 -2.01
C ALA A 161 -8.06 12.71 -2.47
N ASP A 162 -9.23 12.72 -3.09
CA ASP A 162 -9.91 13.94 -3.54
C ASP A 162 -10.24 14.86 -2.35
N THR A 163 -10.78 14.30 -1.26
CA THR A 163 -11.13 15.06 -0.06
C THR A 163 -9.89 15.70 0.59
N ARG A 164 -8.82 14.93 0.74
CA ARG A 164 -7.54 15.40 1.28
C ARG A 164 -6.93 16.49 0.42
N ASN A 165 -6.91 16.29 -0.89
CA ASN A 165 -6.35 17.25 -1.83
C ASN A 165 -7.15 18.56 -1.88
N LYS A 166 -8.48 18.49 -1.84
CA LYS A 166 -9.34 19.67 -1.76
C LYS A 166 -9.10 20.48 -0.48
N THR A 167 -8.96 19.78 0.66
CA THR A 167 -8.65 20.43 1.95
C THR A 167 -7.30 21.13 1.89
N PHE A 168 -6.28 20.47 1.34
CA PHE A 168 -4.95 21.05 1.18
C PHE A 168 -4.96 22.30 0.29
N ILE A 169 -5.62 22.23 -0.87
CA ILE A 169 -5.76 23.35 -1.80
C ILE A 169 -6.49 24.52 -1.13
N LYS A 170 -7.54 24.24 -0.35
CA LYS A 170 -8.27 25.28 0.39
C LYS A 170 -7.36 25.98 1.39
N ILE A 171 -6.60 25.25 2.20
CA ILE A 171 -5.66 25.82 3.17
C ILE A 171 -4.63 26.72 2.47
N LEU A 172 -4.11 26.30 1.30
CA LEU A 172 -3.18 27.12 0.53
C LEU A 172 -3.81 28.42 0.03
N ASN A 173 -5.05 28.37 -0.45
CA ASN A 173 -5.74 29.53 -0.98
C ASN A 173 -6.17 30.52 0.11
N ASP A 174 -6.53 30.02 1.29
CA ASP A 174 -6.97 30.87 2.42
C ASP A 174 -5.78 31.59 3.11
N ASN A 175 -4.53 31.22 2.79
CA ASN A 175 -3.30 31.82 3.36
C ASN A 175 -2.53 32.68 2.34
N ILE A 176 -3.10 32.96 1.17
CA ILE A 176 -2.58 33.89 0.17
C ILE A 176 -3.48 35.13 0.11
#